data_282d065b3a894156bd3086d5c15141c0
#
_entry.id   282d065b3a894156bd3086d5c15141c0
#
_cell.length_a   1.000
_cell.length_b   1.000
_cell.length_c   1.000
_cell.angle_alpha   90.00
_cell.angle_beta   90.00
_cell.angle_gamma   90.00
#
_symmetry.space_group_name_H-M   'P 1'
#
loop_
_entity.id
_entity.type
_entity.pdbx_description
1 polymer ?
#
loop_
_entity_poly.entity_id
_entity_poly.type
_entity_poly.pdbx_seq_one_letter_code
_entity_poly.pdbx_strand_id
1 'polypeptide(L)'
;MVKTNSVKAWLLATRPKTLSAAAVPVMIGTAFAWRNTSEQFNWIPAILCLLFAWIMQIDSNLVNDYFDFKKGNDDETRLGPKRACSEGWITSDAMVWGILITTLLGCMTGIPLILYGGLEMVMVGIACVVFCFLYTTLFSYHGLGDILVLLFFGIIPVCCTYYVCMPLHQQIPTGEVIASSIACGLAIDALLIVNNYRDIDNDRSNGKITLAVRLGENKTRRLYESIGYLAAGIMIILVFFDLYQTDKFIPTYAIYLIYIILHRQSYQEMKRINKGAKLNQVLGLTARNILVFGILSVAAILSVILI
;
A
#
# COMPACT_ATOMS: atom_id res chain seq x y z
N MET A 1 2.97 22.17 21.69
CA MET A 1 3.69 22.33 20.41
C MET A 1 4.66 21.16 20.21
N VAL A 2 4.90 20.73 18.97
CA VAL A 2 5.92 19.72 18.65
C VAL A 2 7.26 20.44 18.57
N LYS A 3 8.26 19.98 19.34
CA LYS A 3 9.61 20.57 19.31
C LYS A 3 10.30 20.17 18.00
N THR A 4 10.95 21.13 17.34
CA THR A 4 11.66 20.91 16.06
C THR A 4 12.71 19.83 16.19
N ASN A 5 12.81 18.97 15.18
CA ASN A 5 13.70 17.81 15.08
C ASN A 5 13.62 16.80 16.26
N SER A 6 12.53 16.82 17.01
CA SER A 6 12.32 15.90 18.15
C SER A 6 11.91 14.50 17.63
N VAL A 7 12.10 13.48 18.49
CA VAL A 7 11.62 12.11 18.22
C VAL A 7 10.13 12.08 17.86
N LYS A 8 9.30 12.90 18.56
CA LYS A 8 7.88 13.04 18.25
C LYS A 8 7.63 13.59 16.84
N ALA A 9 8.43 14.58 16.40
CA ALA A 9 8.34 15.12 15.04
C ALA A 9 8.63 14.04 13.99
N TRP A 10 9.69 13.27 14.18
CA TRP A 10 10.05 12.17 13.30
C TRP A 10 9.00 11.06 13.27
N LEU A 11 8.46 10.64 14.43
CA LEU A 11 7.37 9.66 14.48
C LEU A 11 6.12 10.14 13.74
N LEU A 12 5.81 11.43 13.77
CA LEU A 12 4.69 11.97 12.99
C LEU A 12 4.98 11.98 11.49
N ALA A 13 6.22 12.29 11.09
CA ALA A 13 6.65 12.29 9.69
C ALA A 13 6.64 10.88 9.07
N THR A 14 6.99 9.83 9.83
CA THR A 14 6.93 8.44 9.33
C THR A 14 5.52 7.95 9.02
N ARG A 15 4.46 8.64 9.50
CA ARG A 15 3.05 8.28 9.30
C ARG A 15 2.73 6.81 9.61
N PRO A 16 2.81 6.36 10.87
CA PRO A 16 2.65 4.94 11.24
C PRO A 16 1.39 4.27 10.71
N LYS A 17 0.30 5.05 10.50
CA LYS A 17 -0.97 4.54 9.96
C LYS A 17 -0.87 4.02 8.53
N THR A 18 0.13 4.44 7.76
CA THR A 18 0.34 3.98 6.38
C THR A 18 1.18 2.71 6.30
N LEU A 19 1.85 2.32 7.38
CA LEU A 19 2.69 1.12 7.41
C LEU A 19 1.86 -0.18 7.27
N SER A 20 0.59 -0.16 7.66
CA SER A 20 -0.30 -1.29 7.41
C SER A 20 -0.49 -1.58 5.92
N ALA A 21 -0.59 -0.53 5.08
CA ALA A 21 -0.72 -0.69 3.63
C ALA A 21 0.55 -1.33 3.01
N ALA A 22 1.73 -1.04 3.55
CA ALA A 22 2.98 -1.67 3.11
C ALA A 22 3.15 -3.11 3.62
N ALA A 23 2.57 -3.44 4.79
CA ALA A 23 2.65 -4.79 5.35
C ALA A 23 1.73 -5.79 4.65
N VAL A 24 0.51 -5.39 4.28
CA VAL A 24 -0.52 -6.28 3.74
C VAL A 24 -0.04 -7.08 2.51
N PRO A 25 0.57 -6.49 1.48
CA PRO A 25 1.04 -7.27 0.33
C PRO A 25 2.12 -8.30 0.72
N VAL A 26 3.02 -7.95 1.65
CA VAL A 26 4.04 -8.88 2.16
C VAL A 26 3.38 -10.03 2.92
N MET A 27 2.36 -9.76 3.74
CA MET A 27 1.60 -10.78 4.44
C MET A 27 0.92 -11.78 3.47
N ILE A 28 0.33 -11.28 2.39
CA ILE A 28 -0.32 -12.12 1.37
C ILE A 28 0.71 -12.98 0.64
N GLY A 29 1.82 -12.40 0.16
CA GLY A 29 2.89 -13.14 -0.51
C GLY A 29 3.51 -14.22 0.40
N THR A 30 3.73 -13.87 1.68
CA THR A 30 4.22 -14.79 2.71
C THR A 30 3.24 -15.95 2.96
N ALA A 31 1.93 -15.66 3.04
CA ALA A 31 0.91 -16.69 3.27
C ALA A 31 0.87 -17.72 2.13
N PHE A 32 0.94 -17.29 0.88
CA PHE A 32 1.03 -18.19 -0.27
C PHE A 32 2.31 -19.04 -0.25
N ALA A 33 3.47 -18.40 0.01
CA ALA A 33 4.72 -19.13 0.09
C ALA A 33 4.71 -20.15 1.23
N TRP A 34 4.19 -19.78 2.40
CA TRP A 34 4.03 -20.70 3.52
C TRP A 34 3.06 -21.85 3.19
N ARG A 35 1.91 -21.55 2.57
CA ARG A 35 0.97 -22.58 2.11
C ARG A 35 1.65 -23.63 1.21
N ASN A 36 2.53 -23.17 0.31
CA ASN A 36 3.15 -24.03 -0.69
C ASN A 36 4.39 -24.79 -0.18
N THR A 37 5.03 -24.35 0.90
CA THR A 37 6.27 -24.95 1.44
C THR A 37 6.09 -25.61 2.80
N SER A 38 5.02 -25.25 3.54
CA SER A 38 4.67 -25.82 4.86
C SER A 38 5.85 -25.83 5.85
N GLU A 39 6.31 -27.04 6.25
CA GLU A 39 7.38 -27.22 7.25
C GLU A 39 8.75 -26.71 6.81
N GLN A 40 8.98 -26.53 5.52
CA GLN A 40 10.26 -26.05 4.97
C GLN A 40 10.32 -24.55 4.80
N PHE A 41 9.31 -23.82 5.29
CA PHE A 41 9.22 -22.37 5.12
C PHE A 41 10.34 -21.62 5.86
N ASN A 42 11.05 -20.76 5.12
CA ASN A 42 12.07 -19.89 5.68
C ASN A 42 11.49 -18.50 5.96
N TRP A 43 11.44 -18.10 7.24
CA TRP A 43 10.92 -16.80 7.67
C TRP A 43 11.86 -15.62 7.39
N ILE A 44 13.17 -15.86 7.16
CA ILE A 44 14.16 -14.78 7.00
C ILE A 44 13.81 -13.88 5.80
N PRO A 45 13.59 -14.38 4.56
CA PRO A 45 13.25 -13.52 3.44
C PRO A 45 11.92 -12.79 3.64
N ALA A 46 10.92 -13.39 4.30
CA ALA A 46 9.65 -12.74 4.61
C ALA A 46 9.84 -11.53 5.55
N ILE A 47 10.65 -11.70 6.61
CA ILE A 47 10.98 -10.61 7.55
C ILE A 47 11.75 -9.50 6.83
N LEU A 48 12.72 -9.84 5.98
CA LEU A 48 13.47 -8.85 5.19
C LEU A 48 12.56 -8.08 4.24
N CYS A 49 11.62 -8.74 3.56
CA CYS A 49 10.61 -8.09 2.72
C CYS A 49 9.75 -7.11 3.53
N LEU A 50 9.31 -7.50 4.74
CA LEU A 50 8.50 -6.65 5.59
C LEU A 50 9.27 -5.41 6.06
N LEU A 51 10.51 -5.59 6.50
CA LEU A 51 11.39 -4.49 6.91
C LEU A 51 11.67 -3.55 5.73
N PHE A 52 12.01 -4.09 4.55
CA PHE A 52 12.20 -3.32 3.33
C PHE A 52 10.96 -2.51 2.98
N ALA A 53 9.77 -3.15 2.95
CA ALA A 53 8.52 -2.48 2.63
C ALA A 53 8.19 -1.34 3.62
N TRP A 54 8.40 -1.54 4.92
CA TRP A 54 8.20 -0.48 5.93
C TRP A 54 9.19 0.66 5.77
N ILE A 55 10.48 0.38 5.54
CA ILE A 55 11.49 1.42 5.36
C ILE A 55 11.19 2.22 4.09
N MET A 56 10.88 1.58 2.97
CA MET A 56 10.52 2.27 1.73
C MET A 56 9.22 3.08 1.86
N GLN A 57 8.25 2.62 2.65
CA GLN A 57 7.05 3.38 2.96
C GLN A 57 7.37 4.64 3.79
N ILE A 58 8.27 4.53 4.77
CA ILE A 58 8.74 5.69 5.55
C ILE A 58 9.47 6.65 4.63
N ASP A 59 10.40 6.15 3.82
CA ASP A 59 11.17 6.95 2.86
C ASP A 59 10.25 7.72 1.92
N SER A 60 9.26 7.05 1.32
CA SER A 60 8.24 7.67 0.48
C SER A 60 7.46 8.77 1.22
N ASN A 61 7.13 8.59 2.49
CA ASN A 61 6.48 9.63 3.29
C ASN A 61 7.36 10.86 3.51
N LEU A 62 8.67 10.66 3.77
CA LEU A 62 9.63 11.75 3.95
C LEU A 62 9.91 12.48 2.63
N VAL A 63 10.08 11.74 1.54
CA VAL A 63 10.24 12.28 0.17
C VAL A 63 9.03 13.14 -0.21
N ASN A 64 7.81 12.63 0.01
CA ASN A 64 6.58 13.38 -0.22
C ASN A 64 6.52 14.67 0.63
N ASP A 65 6.90 14.60 1.90
CA ASP A 65 6.89 15.76 2.81
C ASP A 65 7.85 16.85 2.32
N TYR A 66 9.08 16.46 1.96
CA TYR A 66 10.12 17.37 1.49
C TYR A 66 9.77 18.04 0.16
N PHE A 67 9.41 17.23 -0.87
CA PHE A 67 9.18 17.78 -2.21
C PHE A 67 7.90 18.60 -2.32
N ASP A 68 6.82 18.20 -1.63
CA ASP A 68 5.59 18.99 -1.60
C ASP A 68 5.80 20.32 -0.88
N PHE A 69 6.57 20.33 0.23
CA PHE A 69 6.99 21.56 0.90
C PHE A 69 7.82 22.48 -0.04
N LYS A 70 8.82 21.93 -0.73
CA LYS A 70 9.66 22.71 -1.67
C LYS A 70 8.89 23.29 -2.85
N LYS A 71 7.83 22.62 -3.29
CA LYS A 71 6.94 23.08 -4.37
C LYS A 71 5.88 24.07 -3.89
N GLY A 72 5.74 24.30 -2.58
CA GLY A 72 4.71 25.16 -1.99
C GLY A 72 3.30 24.57 -2.03
N ASN A 73 3.16 23.25 -2.20
CA ASN A 73 1.86 22.57 -2.26
C ASN A 73 1.23 22.38 -0.87
N ASP A 74 1.99 22.60 0.19
CA ASP A 74 1.59 22.38 1.57
C ASP A 74 1.36 23.73 2.29
N ASP A 75 0.45 24.52 1.77
CA ASP A 75 0.02 25.82 2.34
C ASP A 75 -1.13 25.66 3.36
N GLU A 76 -1.64 26.78 3.85
CA GLU A 76 -2.75 26.84 4.82
C GLU A 76 -4.08 26.25 4.29
N THR A 77 -4.22 26.10 2.97
CA THR A 77 -5.43 25.56 2.32
C THR A 77 -5.45 24.04 2.31
N ARG A 78 -4.35 23.39 2.73
CA ARG A 78 -4.19 21.94 2.75
C ARG A 78 -5.26 21.26 3.61
N LEU A 79 -6.04 20.36 3.02
CA LEU A 79 -7.08 19.58 3.69
C LEU A 79 -6.53 18.29 4.35
N GLY A 80 -5.36 17.83 3.90
CA GLY A 80 -4.71 16.62 4.38
C GLY A 80 -4.07 16.75 5.77
N PRO A 81 -3.56 15.64 6.32
CA PRO A 81 -2.80 15.69 7.58
C PRO A 81 -1.62 16.66 7.50
N LYS A 82 -1.31 17.28 8.64
CA LYS A 82 -0.17 18.20 8.77
C LYS A 82 1.14 17.53 8.35
N ARG A 83 2.00 18.29 7.69
CA ARG A 83 3.31 17.86 7.19
C ARG A 83 4.43 18.39 8.08
N ALA A 84 5.48 17.61 8.28
CA ALA A 84 6.52 17.96 9.22
C ALA A 84 7.36 19.17 8.77
N CYS A 85 7.64 19.30 7.46
CA CYS A 85 8.38 20.45 6.92
C CYS A 85 7.55 21.73 6.96
N SER A 86 6.30 21.70 6.50
CA SER A 86 5.43 22.88 6.45
C SER A 86 5.06 23.42 7.85
N GLU A 87 4.93 22.53 8.84
CA GLU A 87 4.68 22.91 10.24
C GLU A 87 5.96 23.30 11.01
N GLY A 88 7.14 23.26 10.37
CA GLY A 88 8.41 23.53 11.02
C GLY A 88 8.83 22.50 12.08
N TRP A 89 8.20 21.30 12.07
CA TRP A 89 8.56 20.24 13.01
C TRP A 89 9.89 19.57 12.65
N ILE A 90 10.25 19.54 11.35
CA ILE A 90 11.54 19.05 10.87
C ILE A 90 12.08 20.09 9.89
N THR A 91 13.34 20.48 10.06
CA THR A 91 14.01 21.40 9.13
C THR A 91 14.28 20.71 7.80
N SER A 92 14.34 21.49 6.71
CA SER A 92 14.60 20.94 5.36
C SER A 92 15.90 20.13 5.31
N ASP A 93 16.97 20.61 5.97
CA ASP A 93 18.27 19.90 5.97
C ASP A 93 18.19 18.59 6.75
N ALA A 94 17.53 18.59 7.91
CA ALA A 94 17.29 17.38 8.68
C ALA A 94 16.43 16.36 7.88
N MET A 95 15.43 16.84 7.12
CA MET A 95 14.58 15.99 6.28
C MET A 95 15.40 15.33 5.17
N VAL A 96 16.31 16.05 4.51
CA VAL A 96 17.22 15.47 3.49
C VAL A 96 18.08 14.38 4.11
N TRP A 97 18.66 14.59 5.29
CA TRP A 97 19.40 13.55 6.00
C TRP A 97 18.52 12.37 6.38
N GLY A 98 17.28 12.60 6.81
CA GLY A 98 16.30 11.55 7.07
C GLY A 98 16.02 10.68 5.86
N ILE A 99 15.81 11.28 4.68
CA ILE A 99 15.62 10.58 3.40
C ILE A 99 16.87 9.76 3.06
N LEU A 100 18.06 10.35 3.12
CA LEU A 100 19.30 9.63 2.81
C LEU A 100 19.50 8.41 3.73
N ILE A 101 19.24 8.56 5.02
CA ILE A 101 19.35 7.46 5.99
C ILE A 101 18.32 6.37 5.71
N THR A 102 17.05 6.73 5.46
CA THR A 102 16.00 5.73 5.19
C THR A 102 16.23 5.01 3.86
N THR A 103 16.64 5.72 2.80
CA THR A 103 17.02 5.10 1.53
C THR A 103 18.19 4.11 1.71
N LEU A 104 19.23 4.51 2.46
CA LEU A 104 20.37 3.63 2.73
C LEU A 104 19.95 2.39 3.53
N LEU A 105 19.14 2.55 4.57
CA LEU A 105 18.58 1.44 5.34
C LEU A 105 17.72 0.51 4.46
N GLY A 106 16.94 1.07 3.54
CA GLY A 106 16.20 0.32 2.54
C GLY A 106 17.14 -0.53 1.66
N CYS A 107 18.22 0.06 1.15
CA CYS A 107 19.24 -0.68 0.39
C CYS A 107 19.88 -1.80 1.25
N MET A 108 20.25 -1.50 2.49
CA MET A 108 20.86 -2.48 3.40
C MET A 108 19.94 -3.67 3.72
N THR A 109 18.62 -3.43 3.84
CA THR A 109 17.63 -4.51 4.07
C THR A 109 17.28 -5.26 2.78
N GLY A 110 17.39 -4.60 1.61
CA GLY A 110 17.14 -5.21 0.31
C GLY A 110 18.29 -6.09 -0.21
N ILE A 111 19.55 -5.73 0.07
CA ILE A 111 20.74 -6.48 -0.39
C ILE A 111 20.71 -7.98 -0.01
N PRO A 112 20.38 -8.37 1.24
CA PRO A 112 20.32 -9.79 1.59
C PRO A 112 19.25 -10.59 0.81
N LEU A 113 18.22 -9.93 0.24
CA LEU A 113 17.22 -10.61 -0.59
C LEU A 113 17.81 -11.20 -1.88
N ILE A 114 18.99 -10.72 -2.32
CA ILE A 114 19.72 -11.26 -3.47
C ILE A 114 20.09 -12.74 -3.22
N LEU A 115 20.35 -13.12 -1.96
CA LEU A 115 20.67 -14.51 -1.59
C LEU A 115 19.49 -15.47 -1.83
N TYR A 116 18.28 -14.94 -1.85
CA TYR A 116 17.05 -15.72 -2.00
C TYR A 116 16.42 -15.59 -3.40
N GLY A 117 16.55 -14.44 -4.05
CA GLY A 117 15.89 -14.15 -5.31
C GLY A 117 16.84 -13.82 -6.48
N GLY A 118 18.17 -13.98 -6.28
CA GLY A 118 19.14 -13.72 -7.35
C GLY A 118 19.33 -12.23 -7.66
N LEU A 119 20.05 -11.96 -8.75
CA LEU A 119 20.38 -10.59 -9.19
C LEU A 119 19.14 -9.80 -9.64
N GLU A 120 18.03 -10.46 -9.95
CA GLU A 120 16.76 -9.84 -10.28
C GLU A 120 16.27 -8.92 -9.15
N MET A 121 16.58 -9.25 -7.89
CA MET A 121 16.23 -8.43 -6.73
C MET A 121 16.96 -7.08 -6.70
N VAL A 122 18.12 -6.98 -7.32
CA VAL A 122 18.82 -5.69 -7.52
C VAL A 122 17.99 -4.77 -8.40
N MET A 123 17.47 -5.29 -9.52
CA MET A 123 16.63 -4.51 -10.44
C MET A 123 15.33 -4.06 -9.76
N VAL A 124 14.69 -4.95 -8.99
CA VAL A 124 13.49 -4.62 -8.21
C VAL A 124 13.82 -3.54 -7.17
N GLY A 125 14.92 -3.67 -6.42
CA GLY A 125 15.36 -2.69 -5.42
C GLY A 125 15.61 -1.31 -6.04
N ILE A 126 16.35 -1.25 -7.15
CA ILE A 126 16.58 -0.01 -7.90
C ILE A 126 15.24 0.60 -8.36
N ALA A 127 14.36 -0.21 -8.93
CA ALA A 127 13.04 0.27 -9.34
C ALA A 127 12.25 0.85 -8.15
N CYS A 128 12.21 0.18 -6.99
CA CYS A 128 11.53 0.68 -5.80
C CYS A 128 12.08 2.04 -5.35
N VAL A 129 13.41 2.20 -5.28
CA VAL A 129 14.05 3.47 -4.90
C VAL A 129 13.73 4.55 -5.93
N VAL A 130 13.96 4.30 -7.21
CA VAL A 130 13.71 5.27 -8.29
C VAL A 130 12.26 5.73 -8.30
N PHE A 131 11.31 4.79 -8.19
CA PHE A 131 9.89 5.12 -8.20
C PHE A 131 9.42 5.80 -6.91
N CYS A 132 10.06 5.59 -5.78
CA CYS A 132 9.81 6.33 -4.54
C CYS A 132 9.96 7.85 -4.78
N PHE A 133 11.03 8.26 -5.47
CA PHE A 133 11.28 9.67 -5.80
C PHE A 133 10.42 10.17 -6.98
N LEU A 134 10.32 9.38 -8.05
CA LEU A 134 9.57 9.78 -9.25
C LEU A 134 8.07 9.86 -9.02
N TYR A 135 7.53 9.07 -8.09
CA TYR A 135 6.11 9.15 -7.73
C TYR A 135 5.73 10.57 -7.33
N THR A 136 6.46 11.16 -6.39
CA THR A 136 6.16 12.50 -5.86
C THR A 136 6.51 13.61 -6.85
N THR A 137 7.63 13.46 -7.55
CA THR A 137 8.17 14.56 -8.39
C THR A 137 7.50 14.66 -9.75
N LEU A 138 7.08 13.51 -10.32
CA LEU A 138 6.60 13.43 -11.71
C LEU A 138 5.23 12.76 -11.83
N PHE A 139 5.10 11.49 -11.41
CA PHE A 139 3.96 10.66 -11.80
C PHE A 139 2.64 11.06 -11.14
N SER A 140 2.68 11.56 -9.90
CA SER A 140 1.49 12.04 -9.20
C SER A 140 0.81 13.22 -9.90
N TYR A 141 1.57 14.01 -10.67
CA TYR A 141 1.07 15.15 -11.43
C TYR A 141 0.40 14.76 -12.74
N HIS A 142 0.69 13.56 -13.27
CA HIS A 142 0.19 13.10 -14.58
C HIS A 142 -0.95 12.08 -14.47
N GLY A 143 -1.46 11.82 -13.27
CA GLY A 143 -2.56 10.88 -13.05
C GLY A 143 -2.17 9.41 -13.21
N LEU A 144 -0.89 9.09 -13.04
CA LEU A 144 -0.36 7.74 -13.07
C LEU A 144 -0.26 7.10 -11.67
N GLY A 145 -0.67 7.84 -10.63
CA GLY A 145 -0.56 7.40 -9.24
C GLY A 145 -1.27 6.08 -8.97
N ASP A 146 -2.49 5.91 -9.48
CA ASP A 146 -3.31 4.71 -9.28
C ASP A 146 -2.64 3.46 -9.88
N ILE A 147 -2.05 3.57 -11.09
CA ILE A 147 -1.30 2.47 -11.72
C ILE A 147 -0.06 2.13 -10.89
N LEU A 148 0.65 3.13 -10.38
CA LEU A 148 1.83 2.90 -9.56
C LEU A 148 1.50 2.27 -8.22
N VAL A 149 0.36 2.63 -7.60
CA VAL A 149 -0.11 1.95 -6.39
C VAL A 149 -0.43 0.49 -6.70
N LEU A 150 -1.12 0.19 -7.78
CA LEU A 150 -1.37 -1.20 -8.19
C LEU A 150 -0.07 -2.00 -8.36
N LEU A 151 0.97 -1.40 -8.96
CA LEU A 151 2.25 -2.05 -9.19
C LEU A 151 3.06 -2.18 -7.88
N PHE A 152 3.31 -1.07 -7.17
CA PHE A 152 4.26 -1.01 -6.05
C PHE A 152 3.65 -1.35 -4.68
N PHE A 153 2.32 -1.39 -4.55
CA PHE A 153 1.62 -1.85 -3.35
C PHE A 153 0.79 -3.12 -3.57
N GLY A 154 0.71 -3.62 -4.80
CA GLY A 154 0.04 -4.86 -5.15
C GLY A 154 1.01 -5.85 -5.76
N ILE A 155 1.23 -5.74 -7.06
CA ILE A 155 1.89 -6.77 -7.88
C ILE A 155 3.32 -7.03 -7.40
N ILE A 156 4.16 -6.01 -7.35
CA ILE A 156 5.58 -6.18 -7.00
C ILE A 156 5.73 -6.77 -5.58
N PRO A 157 5.19 -6.17 -4.50
CA PRO A 157 5.49 -6.68 -3.18
C PRO A 157 4.86 -8.05 -2.89
N VAL A 158 3.68 -8.39 -3.42
CA VAL A 158 3.09 -9.72 -3.26
C VAL A 158 3.92 -10.76 -4.01
N CYS A 159 4.17 -10.53 -5.32
CA CYS A 159 4.86 -11.50 -6.17
C CYS A 159 6.34 -11.66 -5.77
N CYS A 160 7.05 -10.55 -5.46
CA CYS A 160 8.45 -10.65 -5.05
C CYS A 160 8.61 -11.27 -3.67
N THR A 161 7.69 -11.01 -2.72
CA THR A 161 7.72 -11.70 -1.42
C THR A 161 7.52 -13.19 -1.60
N TYR A 162 6.51 -13.60 -2.39
CA TYR A 162 6.32 -15.01 -2.74
C TYR A 162 7.61 -15.59 -3.35
N TYR A 163 8.15 -14.93 -4.38
CA TYR A 163 9.32 -15.36 -5.12
C TYR A 163 10.53 -15.63 -4.21
N VAL A 164 10.91 -14.69 -3.33
CA VAL A 164 12.08 -14.87 -2.46
C VAL A 164 11.86 -15.84 -1.31
N CYS A 165 10.61 -16.12 -0.95
CA CYS A 165 10.26 -17.09 0.09
C CYS A 165 10.14 -18.52 -0.43
N MET A 166 10.07 -18.72 -1.75
CA MET A 166 9.96 -20.04 -2.37
C MET A 166 11.35 -20.67 -2.63
N PRO A 167 11.48 -22.00 -2.63
CA PRO A 167 12.69 -22.69 -3.05
C PRO A 167 13.07 -22.34 -4.50
N LEU A 168 14.38 -22.28 -4.80
CA LEU A 168 14.96 -21.82 -6.07
C LEU A 168 14.31 -22.38 -7.35
N HIS A 169 13.76 -23.59 -7.31
CA HIS A 169 13.13 -24.22 -8.48
C HIS A 169 11.61 -24.02 -8.57
N GLN A 170 11.01 -23.30 -7.62
CA GLN A 170 9.56 -23.12 -7.49
C GLN A 170 9.15 -21.63 -7.34
N GLN A 171 10.06 -20.73 -7.70
CA GLN A 171 9.90 -19.28 -7.44
C GLN A 171 8.90 -18.57 -8.35
N ILE A 172 8.38 -19.22 -9.39
CA ILE A 172 7.44 -18.58 -10.34
C ILE A 172 6.10 -18.32 -9.64
N PRO A 173 5.63 -17.07 -9.55
CA PRO A 173 4.32 -16.76 -9.00
C PRO A 173 3.21 -17.46 -9.76
N THR A 174 2.35 -18.17 -9.03
CA THR A 174 1.18 -18.84 -9.62
C THR A 174 0.10 -17.83 -10.05
N GLY A 175 -0.87 -18.28 -10.85
CA GLY A 175 -2.01 -17.44 -11.24
C GLY A 175 -2.79 -16.88 -10.04
N GLU A 176 -2.87 -17.65 -8.94
CA GLU A 176 -3.51 -17.22 -7.68
C GLU A 176 -2.73 -16.08 -7.01
N VAL A 177 -1.40 -16.19 -6.95
CA VAL A 177 -0.53 -15.14 -6.40
C VAL A 177 -0.67 -13.85 -7.21
N ILE A 178 -0.67 -13.95 -8.54
CA ILE A 178 -0.85 -12.80 -9.43
C ILE A 178 -2.23 -12.17 -9.25
N ALA A 179 -3.30 -12.96 -9.25
CA ALA A 179 -4.65 -12.44 -9.06
C ALA A 179 -4.85 -11.81 -7.68
N SER A 180 -4.28 -12.42 -6.62
CA SER A 180 -4.31 -11.86 -5.27
C SER A 180 -3.49 -10.57 -5.15
N SER A 181 -2.39 -10.46 -5.91
CA SER A 181 -1.59 -9.23 -5.96
C SER A 181 -2.36 -8.06 -6.57
N ILE A 182 -3.15 -8.33 -7.61
CA ILE A 182 -4.05 -7.34 -8.21
C ILE A 182 -5.16 -6.95 -7.22
N ALA A 183 -5.79 -7.91 -6.54
CA ALA A 183 -6.80 -7.64 -5.53
C ALA A 183 -6.25 -6.78 -4.39
N CYS A 184 -5.03 -7.09 -3.92
CA CYS A 184 -4.33 -6.31 -2.90
C CYS A 184 -4.09 -4.87 -3.35
N GLY A 185 -3.56 -4.69 -4.56
CA GLY A 185 -3.30 -3.37 -5.13
C GLY A 185 -4.57 -2.53 -5.26
N LEU A 186 -5.68 -3.12 -5.72
CA LEU A 186 -6.99 -2.46 -5.80
C LEU A 186 -7.51 -2.05 -4.41
N ALA A 187 -7.37 -2.93 -3.41
CA ALA A 187 -7.79 -2.60 -2.05
C ALA A 187 -6.98 -1.43 -1.46
N ILE A 188 -5.69 -1.35 -1.78
CA ILE A 188 -4.80 -0.27 -1.31
C ILE A 188 -5.03 1.01 -2.11
N ASP A 189 -5.30 0.92 -3.41
CA ASP A 189 -5.59 2.07 -4.25
C ASP A 189 -6.84 2.85 -3.80
N ALA A 190 -7.79 2.19 -3.14
CA ALA A 190 -8.91 2.87 -2.50
C ALA A 190 -8.45 4.00 -1.55
N LEU A 191 -7.29 3.87 -0.88
CA LEU A 191 -6.74 4.91 -0.02
C LEU A 191 -6.25 6.11 -0.84
N LEU A 192 -5.57 5.87 -1.97
CA LEU A 192 -5.14 6.94 -2.88
C LEU A 192 -6.34 7.66 -3.48
N ILE A 193 -7.37 6.93 -3.90
CA ILE A 193 -8.59 7.52 -4.46
C ILE A 193 -9.28 8.46 -3.46
N VAL A 194 -9.42 8.06 -2.18
CA VAL A 194 -9.98 8.97 -1.16
C VAL A 194 -9.12 10.20 -0.95
N ASN A 195 -7.79 10.02 -0.93
CA ASN A 195 -6.86 11.13 -0.79
C ASN A 195 -7.00 12.13 -1.95
N ASN A 196 -6.98 11.64 -3.19
CA ASN A 196 -7.13 12.46 -4.38
C ASN A 196 -8.54 13.06 -4.51
N TYR A 197 -9.59 12.32 -4.07
CA TYR A 197 -10.95 12.84 -4.01
C TYR A 197 -11.08 14.02 -3.06
N ARG A 198 -10.47 13.94 -1.86
CA ARG A 198 -10.46 15.05 -0.89
C ARG A 198 -9.83 16.31 -1.48
N ASP A 199 -8.78 16.11 -2.26
CA ASP A 199 -7.90 17.16 -2.74
C ASP A 199 -8.23 17.64 -4.18
N ILE A 200 -9.35 17.19 -4.81
CA ILE A 200 -9.70 17.49 -6.21
C ILE A 200 -9.57 18.98 -6.56
N ASP A 201 -10.12 19.86 -5.73
CA ASP A 201 -10.14 21.30 -6.01
C ASP A 201 -8.72 21.89 -5.87
N ASN A 202 -7.96 21.47 -4.85
CA ASN A 202 -6.59 21.89 -4.62
C ASN A 202 -5.62 21.33 -5.69
N ASP A 203 -5.74 20.06 -6.04
CA ASP A 203 -4.94 19.43 -7.11
C ASP A 203 -5.15 20.16 -8.45
N ARG A 204 -6.42 20.49 -8.77
CA ARG A 204 -6.76 21.21 -10.00
C ARG A 204 -6.15 22.62 -10.03
N SER A 205 -6.22 23.38 -8.93
CA SER A 205 -5.66 24.75 -8.85
C SER A 205 -4.13 24.74 -8.94
N ASN A 206 -3.47 23.68 -8.48
CA ASN A 206 -2.02 23.52 -8.54
C ASN A 206 -1.53 22.80 -9.82
N GLY A 207 -2.39 22.59 -10.81
CA GLY A 207 -2.04 21.94 -12.08
C GLY A 207 -1.73 20.45 -11.98
N LYS A 208 -2.10 19.80 -10.86
CA LYS A 208 -1.93 18.37 -10.63
C LYS A 208 -3.14 17.61 -11.19
N ILE A 209 -2.93 16.85 -12.26
CA ILE A 209 -4.00 16.16 -13.00
C ILE A 209 -4.10 14.70 -12.53
N THR A 210 -4.61 14.49 -11.32
CA THR A 210 -4.88 13.13 -10.78
C THR A 210 -6.06 12.47 -11.49
N LEU A 211 -6.21 11.15 -11.31
CA LEU A 211 -7.37 10.42 -11.84
C LEU A 211 -8.69 11.01 -11.29
N ALA A 212 -8.72 11.42 -10.03
CA ALA A 212 -9.86 12.06 -9.40
C ALA A 212 -10.21 13.41 -10.06
N VAL A 213 -9.21 14.22 -10.42
CA VAL A 213 -9.40 15.49 -11.15
C VAL A 213 -9.99 15.24 -12.54
N ARG A 214 -9.52 14.18 -13.24
CA ARG A 214 -10.02 13.81 -14.60
C ARG A 214 -11.45 13.28 -14.56
N LEU A 215 -11.77 12.44 -13.60
CA LEU A 215 -13.08 11.80 -13.48
C LEU A 215 -14.15 12.72 -12.87
N GLY A 216 -13.74 13.65 -12.01
CA GLY A 216 -14.62 14.45 -11.19
C GLY A 216 -15.23 13.67 -10.03
N GLU A 217 -15.95 14.37 -9.14
CA GLU A 217 -16.40 13.85 -7.86
C GLU A 217 -17.26 12.58 -7.98
N ASN A 218 -18.28 12.60 -8.84
CA ASN A 218 -19.25 11.50 -8.94
C ASN A 218 -18.64 10.19 -9.43
N LYS A 219 -17.78 10.26 -10.48
CA LYS A 219 -17.13 9.08 -11.04
C LYS A 219 -16.06 8.55 -10.10
N THR A 220 -15.33 9.45 -9.42
CA THR A 220 -14.31 9.04 -8.43
C THR A 220 -14.94 8.29 -7.25
N ARG A 221 -16.10 8.74 -6.75
CA ARG A 221 -16.82 8.00 -5.71
C ARG A 221 -17.25 6.60 -6.17
N ARG A 222 -17.76 6.48 -7.41
CA ARG A 222 -18.12 5.16 -7.98
C ARG A 222 -16.89 4.28 -8.17
N LEU A 223 -15.77 4.86 -8.59
CA LEU A 223 -14.51 4.12 -8.72
C LEU A 223 -14.07 3.58 -7.37
N TYR A 224 -14.07 4.41 -6.31
CA TYR A 224 -13.77 3.96 -4.94
C TYR A 224 -14.63 2.76 -4.53
N GLU A 225 -15.95 2.84 -4.75
CA GLU A 225 -16.88 1.77 -4.42
C GLU A 225 -16.56 0.49 -5.21
N SER A 226 -16.36 0.62 -6.53
CA SER A 226 -16.18 -0.51 -7.44
C SER A 226 -14.88 -1.27 -7.20
N ILE A 227 -13.74 -0.57 -6.96
CA ILE A 227 -12.46 -1.25 -6.80
C ILE A 227 -12.39 -2.09 -5.52
N GLY A 228 -13.02 -1.64 -4.43
CA GLY A 228 -13.08 -2.42 -3.21
C GLY A 228 -13.92 -3.70 -3.37
N TYR A 229 -15.06 -3.60 -4.07
CA TYR A 229 -15.85 -4.80 -4.38
C TYR A 229 -15.14 -5.73 -5.35
N LEU A 230 -14.41 -5.18 -6.33
CA LEU A 230 -13.61 -5.97 -7.26
C LEU A 230 -12.49 -6.72 -6.54
N ALA A 231 -11.80 -6.06 -5.62
CA ALA A 231 -10.77 -6.69 -4.79
C ALA A 231 -11.34 -7.87 -3.99
N ALA A 232 -12.47 -7.68 -3.31
CA ALA A 232 -13.15 -8.75 -2.59
C ALA A 232 -13.61 -9.86 -3.52
N GLY A 233 -14.20 -9.52 -4.68
CA GLY A 233 -14.70 -10.48 -5.67
C GLY A 233 -13.59 -11.38 -6.21
N ILE A 234 -12.42 -10.85 -6.53
CA ILE A 234 -11.25 -11.64 -6.97
C ILE A 234 -10.87 -12.65 -5.89
N MET A 235 -10.74 -12.22 -4.64
CA MET A 235 -10.36 -13.11 -3.55
C MET A 235 -11.43 -14.17 -3.23
N ILE A 236 -12.71 -13.80 -3.30
CA ILE A 236 -13.83 -14.77 -3.14
C ILE A 236 -13.76 -15.86 -4.20
N ILE A 237 -13.54 -15.46 -5.46
CA ILE A 237 -13.45 -16.41 -6.59
C ILE A 237 -12.26 -17.35 -6.39
N LEU A 238 -11.08 -16.81 -6.03
CA LEU A 238 -9.89 -17.63 -5.82
C LEU A 238 -10.09 -18.65 -4.70
N VAL A 239 -10.57 -18.23 -3.54
CA VAL A 239 -10.81 -19.12 -2.39
C VAL A 239 -11.89 -20.14 -2.71
N PHE A 240 -12.92 -19.78 -3.46
CA PHE A 240 -13.95 -20.70 -3.90
C PHE A 240 -13.39 -21.83 -4.78
N PHE A 241 -12.55 -21.50 -5.77
CA PHE A 241 -11.91 -22.49 -6.63
C PHE A 241 -10.93 -23.38 -5.87
N ASP A 242 -10.12 -22.84 -4.97
CA ASP A 242 -9.20 -23.61 -4.11
C ASP A 242 -9.96 -24.65 -3.29
N LEU A 243 -11.05 -24.26 -2.64
CA LEU A 243 -11.87 -25.16 -1.82
C LEU A 243 -12.63 -26.18 -2.65
N TYR A 244 -13.07 -25.81 -3.85
CA TYR A 244 -13.77 -26.74 -4.75
C TYR A 244 -12.87 -27.92 -5.17
N GLN A 245 -11.57 -27.69 -5.30
CA GLN A 245 -10.61 -28.76 -5.63
C GLN A 245 -10.32 -29.73 -4.47
N THR A 246 -10.58 -29.31 -3.22
CA THR A 246 -10.28 -30.13 -2.03
C THR A 246 -11.44 -31.03 -1.57
N ASP A 247 -12.59 -30.99 -2.22
CA ASP A 247 -13.85 -31.64 -1.79
C ASP A 247 -14.32 -31.28 -0.36
N LYS A 248 -13.71 -30.26 0.23
CA LYS A 248 -13.99 -29.77 1.59
C LYS A 248 -14.66 -28.43 1.54
N PHE A 249 -15.98 -28.42 1.62
CA PHE A 249 -16.76 -27.19 1.56
C PHE A 249 -16.81 -26.50 2.93
N ILE A 250 -15.86 -25.60 3.18
CA ILE A 250 -15.98 -24.61 4.26
C ILE A 250 -16.22 -23.25 3.58
N PRO A 251 -17.26 -22.48 3.94
CA PRO A 251 -17.57 -21.22 3.31
C PRO A 251 -16.59 -20.10 3.73
N THR A 252 -15.27 -20.38 3.69
CA THR A 252 -14.22 -19.44 4.09
C THR A 252 -14.25 -18.17 3.23
N TYR A 253 -14.72 -18.27 1.99
CA TYR A 253 -14.96 -17.11 1.14
C TYR A 253 -15.96 -16.11 1.76
N ALA A 254 -16.87 -16.57 2.64
CA ALA A 254 -17.85 -15.72 3.30
C ALA A 254 -17.22 -14.68 4.26
N ILE A 255 -15.98 -14.91 4.72
CA ILE A 255 -15.28 -13.93 5.58
C ILE A 255 -15.11 -12.58 4.89
N TYR A 256 -15.02 -12.55 3.55
CA TYR A 256 -14.91 -11.29 2.80
C TYR A 256 -16.17 -10.42 2.87
N LEU A 257 -17.32 -10.95 3.32
CA LEU A 257 -18.50 -10.14 3.63
C LEU A 257 -18.19 -9.07 4.69
N ILE A 258 -17.28 -9.38 5.63
CA ILE A 258 -16.81 -8.42 6.64
C ILE A 258 -16.15 -7.22 5.94
N TYR A 259 -15.22 -7.47 5.02
CA TYR A 259 -14.56 -6.40 4.26
C TYR A 259 -15.56 -5.62 3.40
N ILE A 260 -16.47 -6.30 2.70
CA ILE A 260 -17.50 -5.68 1.86
C ILE A 260 -18.38 -4.73 2.69
N ILE A 261 -18.82 -5.15 3.88
CA ILE A 261 -19.62 -4.32 4.79
C ILE A 261 -18.83 -3.09 5.23
N LEU A 262 -17.58 -3.27 5.66
CA LEU A 262 -16.71 -2.18 6.10
C LEU A 262 -16.40 -1.20 4.96
N HIS A 263 -16.15 -1.70 3.74
CA HIS A 263 -15.90 -0.89 2.57
C HIS A 263 -17.15 -0.07 2.19
N ARG A 264 -18.33 -0.69 2.21
CA ARG A 264 -19.61 -0.02 1.99
C ARG A 264 -19.87 1.09 3.01
N GLN A 265 -19.57 0.86 4.29
CA GLN A 265 -19.68 1.89 5.33
C GLN A 265 -18.75 3.08 5.03
N SER A 266 -17.51 2.83 4.62
CA SER A 266 -16.56 3.88 4.24
C SER A 266 -17.03 4.66 3.02
N TYR A 267 -17.62 3.99 2.01
CA TYR A 267 -18.21 4.63 0.85
C TYR A 267 -19.41 5.52 1.23
N GLN A 268 -20.31 5.03 2.09
CA GLN A 268 -21.45 5.83 2.58
C GLN A 268 -20.99 7.07 3.34
N GLU A 269 -19.95 6.92 4.17
CA GLU A 269 -19.35 8.03 4.90
C GLU A 269 -18.69 9.04 3.94
N MET A 270 -17.97 8.58 2.93
CA MET A 270 -17.40 9.42 1.86
C MET A 270 -18.50 10.22 1.15
N LYS A 271 -19.63 9.58 0.85
CA LYS A 271 -20.79 10.23 0.22
C LYS A 271 -21.46 11.25 1.15
N ARG A 272 -21.55 10.94 2.46
CA ARG A 272 -22.16 11.80 3.47
C ARG A 272 -21.35 13.07 3.70
N ILE A 273 -20.02 12.93 3.82
CA ILE A 273 -19.11 14.06 4.07
C ILE A 273 -18.96 14.91 2.80
N ASN A 274 -18.85 14.28 1.66
CA ASN A 274 -18.71 14.84 0.33
C ASN A 274 -17.41 15.65 0.10
N LYS A 275 -17.10 16.68 0.92
CA LYS A 275 -15.94 17.58 0.74
C LYS A 275 -15.26 17.96 2.05
N GLY A 276 -14.00 18.37 1.92
CA GLY A 276 -13.26 19.04 2.98
C GLY A 276 -12.47 18.08 3.89
N ALA A 277 -11.84 18.67 4.92
CA ALA A 277 -10.90 17.97 5.81
C ALA A 277 -11.52 16.80 6.59
N LYS A 278 -12.87 16.75 6.76
CA LYS A 278 -13.54 15.62 7.39
C LYS A 278 -13.37 14.30 6.63
N LEU A 279 -13.01 14.33 5.32
CA LEU A 279 -12.66 13.15 4.54
C LEU A 279 -11.43 12.40 5.07
N ASN A 280 -10.60 13.02 5.92
CA ASN A 280 -9.54 12.33 6.66
C ASN A 280 -10.08 11.20 7.57
N GLN A 281 -11.35 11.24 7.98
CA GLN A 281 -11.99 10.14 8.69
C GLN A 281 -12.17 8.93 7.76
N VAL A 282 -12.58 9.17 6.51
CA VAL A 282 -12.72 8.11 5.49
C VAL A 282 -11.37 7.49 5.15
N LEU A 283 -10.30 8.30 5.09
CA LEU A 283 -8.93 7.79 4.95
C LEU A 283 -8.58 6.81 6.09
N GLY A 284 -8.91 7.17 7.33
CA GLY A 284 -8.68 6.29 8.49
C GLY A 284 -9.49 4.99 8.41
N LEU A 285 -10.76 5.06 8.00
CA LEU A 285 -11.62 3.90 7.80
C LEU A 285 -11.08 3.00 6.67
N THR A 286 -10.65 3.60 5.55
CA THR A 286 -10.07 2.86 4.42
C THR A 286 -8.75 2.17 4.80
N ALA A 287 -7.87 2.84 5.54
CA ALA A 287 -6.64 2.22 6.05
C ALA A 287 -6.92 1.02 6.96
N ARG A 288 -7.91 1.12 7.85
CA ARG A 288 -8.39 -0.02 8.65
C ARG A 288 -8.91 -1.15 7.76
N ASN A 289 -9.72 -0.82 6.74
CA ASN A 289 -10.30 -1.82 5.84
C ASN A 289 -9.21 -2.57 5.05
N ILE A 290 -8.12 -1.90 4.64
CA ILE A 290 -6.97 -2.53 3.99
C ILE A 290 -6.33 -3.57 4.93
N LEU A 291 -6.11 -3.21 6.20
CA LEU A 291 -5.57 -4.15 7.17
C LEU A 291 -6.49 -5.36 7.37
N VAL A 292 -7.81 -5.13 7.50
CA VAL A 292 -8.80 -6.21 7.60
C VAL A 292 -8.76 -7.07 6.36
N PHE A 293 -8.73 -6.50 5.15
CA PHE A 293 -8.58 -7.23 3.90
C PHE A 293 -7.35 -8.15 3.92
N GLY A 294 -6.20 -7.62 4.36
CA GLY A 294 -4.96 -8.40 4.47
C GLY A 294 -5.09 -9.58 5.44
N ILE A 295 -5.64 -9.35 6.64
CA ILE A 295 -5.84 -10.40 7.65
C ILE A 295 -6.80 -11.48 7.13
N LEU A 296 -7.91 -11.09 6.52
CA LEU A 296 -8.88 -12.02 5.95
C LEU A 296 -8.26 -12.83 4.80
N SER A 297 -7.43 -12.18 3.96
CA SER A 297 -6.73 -12.84 2.86
C SER A 297 -5.74 -13.89 3.37
N VAL A 298 -4.94 -13.56 4.38
CA VAL A 298 -4.03 -14.52 5.03
C VAL A 298 -4.82 -15.70 5.63
N ALA A 299 -5.89 -15.41 6.37
CA ALA A 299 -6.72 -16.44 6.97
C ALA A 299 -7.35 -17.37 5.91
N ALA A 300 -7.85 -16.80 4.81
CA ALA A 300 -8.42 -17.58 3.71
C ALA A 300 -7.38 -18.45 3.01
N ILE A 301 -6.20 -17.92 2.69
CA ILE A 301 -5.11 -18.65 2.03
C ILE A 301 -4.64 -19.81 2.91
N LEU A 302 -4.49 -19.60 4.21
CA LEU A 302 -3.99 -20.61 5.14
C LEU A 302 -5.07 -21.63 5.54
N SER A 303 -6.37 -21.30 5.42
CA SER A 303 -7.44 -22.25 5.73
C SER A 303 -7.39 -23.51 4.87
N VAL A 304 -6.83 -23.43 3.67
CA VAL A 304 -6.65 -24.58 2.76
C VAL A 304 -5.67 -25.62 3.33
N ILE A 305 -4.72 -25.21 4.18
CA ILE A 305 -3.78 -26.14 4.84
C ILE A 305 -4.41 -26.81 6.05
N LEU A 306 -5.31 -26.10 6.75
CA LEU A 306 -5.89 -26.55 8.02
C LEU A 306 -7.03 -27.57 7.82
N ILE A 307 -7.41 -27.78 6.59
CA ILE A 307 -8.46 -28.70 6.14
C ILE A 307 -7.84 -29.92 5.45
#